data_b10ea61ffbf565e1d675f0577c2afc1f
#
_entry.id   b10ea61ffbf565e1d675f0577c2afc1f
#
_cell.length_a   1.000
_cell.length_b   1.000
_cell.length_c   1.000
_cell.angle_alpha   90.00
_cell.angle_beta   90.00
_cell.angle_gamma   90.00
#
_symmetry.space_group_name_H-M   'P 1'
#
loop_
_entity.id
_entity.type
_entity.pdbx_description
1 polymer ?
#
loop_
_entity_poly.entity_id
_entity_poly.type
_entity_poly.pdbx_seq_one_letter_code
_entity_poly.pdbx_strand_id
1 'polypeptide(L)'
;MIELGKFTVAQRAMTIAGFAPAMLVGCAVHQSPSSAGYVPVPEYAVRMPVPTPVPTPTPVPPPPPEAPAGLLSTITALESQFDGIVGIAVTSVDDGWSVAANGERRMPQQSVSKLWVAMTVLDYRDQGRLTLDDPYTVTKADLTVFHQPVATLIGENGYPTTIRELLRRALTNSDNTCNDILLRYVGGPDSVRDFIARKQLGAIRFGPGERLLQAGTAGLEWRQEYSIGRAFYQARAALPSAVRLSAFNNYIADPPDGATATAIAQALAQLKRGELLSADSTSWLIATMESSHTGRQRLRGAVPAGWSFGHKTGTGQDFSGRTAGYNDVGILTAPNGKSYTIAVLIGDTSRTIPQRQELMQAVVASVVANHH
;
A
#
# COMPACT_ATOMS: atom_id res chain seq x y z
N MET A 1 -37.97 -26.40 34.09
CA MET A 1 -39.18 -25.58 34.09
C MET A 1 -38.73 -24.14 34.14
N ILE A 2 -39.23 -23.28 33.25
CA ILE A 2 -38.99 -21.83 33.07
C ILE A 2 -38.18 -21.58 31.79
N GLU A 3 -38.79 -21.30 30.85
CA GLU A 3 -39.67 -20.48 30.00
C GLU A 3 -38.87 -19.83 28.83
N LEU A 4 -39.27 -20.21 27.62
CA LEU A 4 -38.80 -19.70 26.33
C LEU A 4 -39.49 -18.35 26.04
N GLY A 5 -38.74 -17.27 25.96
CA GLY A 5 -39.18 -15.98 25.43
C GLY A 5 -39.05 -15.93 23.90
N LYS A 6 -40.18 -15.89 23.22
CA LYS A 6 -40.28 -15.66 21.77
C LYS A 6 -40.13 -14.20 21.46
N PHE A 7 -39.20 -13.81 20.56
CA PHE A 7 -39.20 -12.51 19.94
C PHE A 7 -39.66 -12.59 18.49
N THR A 8 -40.73 -11.83 18.22
CA THR A 8 -41.46 -11.75 16.95
C THR A 8 -40.71 -10.79 15.98
N VAL A 9 -40.51 -11.25 14.75
CA VAL A 9 -40.00 -10.44 13.64
C VAL A 9 -41.14 -9.62 13.05
N ALA A 10 -41.02 -8.30 13.05
CA ALA A 10 -41.95 -7.39 12.36
C ALA A 10 -41.41 -7.11 10.95
N GLN A 11 -42.06 -7.63 9.94
CA GLN A 11 -41.92 -7.26 8.54
C GLN A 11 -42.58 -5.87 8.31
N ARG A 12 -41.85 -4.92 7.79
CA ARG A 12 -42.41 -3.71 7.18
C ARG A 12 -42.40 -3.84 5.66
N ALA A 13 -43.62 -3.87 5.11
CA ALA A 13 -43.88 -3.82 3.68
C ALA A 13 -43.62 -2.40 3.15
N MET A 14 -42.92 -2.28 2.04
CA MET A 14 -42.65 -1.03 1.32
C MET A 14 -43.61 -0.94 0.13
N THR A 15 -44.50 0.04 0.15
CA THR A 15 -45.49 0.32 -0.88
C THR A 15 -44.84 1.08 -2.04
N ILE A 16 -44.95 0.54 -3.25
CA ILE A 16 -44.49 1.17 -4.50
C ILE A 16 -45.67 2.00 -5.04
N ALA A 17 -45.48 3.32 -5.16
CA ALA A 17 -46.42 4.22 -5.84
C ALA A 17 -46.00 4.34 -7.32
N GLY A 18 -46.85 3.88 -8.22
CA GLY A 18 -46.69 4.03 -9.65
C GLY A 18 -47.12 5.42 -10.14
N PHE A 19 -46.37 6.01 -11.05
CA PHE A 19 -46.74 7.19 -11.81
C PHE A 19 -47.09 6.78 -13.25
N ALA A 20 -48.31 7.09 -13.68
CA ALA A 20 -48.76 6.98 -15.07
C ALA A 20 -48.49 8.29 -15.83
N PRO A 21 -48.18 8.26 -17.13
CA PRO A 21 -48.04 9.49 -17.94
C PRO A 21 -49.40 9.94 -18.50
N ALA A 22 -49.68 11.22 -18.41
CA ALA A 22 -50.83 11.86 -19.01
C ALA A 22 -50.56 12.20 -20.48
N MET A 23 -51.41 11.70 -21.40
CA MET A 23 -51.54 12.15 -22.80
C MET A 23 -52.29 13.45 -22.86
N LEU A 24 -51.73 14.43 -23.56
CA LEU A 24 -52.44 15.64 -24.01
C LEU A 24 -52.77 15.51 -25.51
N VAL A 25 -54.07 15.48 -25.77
CA VAL A 25 -54.66 15.55 -27.12
C VAL A 25 -54.84 17.02 -27.49
N GLY A 26 -54.19 17.46 -28.54
CA GLY A 26 -54.38 18.82 -29.12
C GLY A 26 -55.18 18.76 -30.40
N CYS A 27 -56.31 19.51 -30.44
CA CYS A 27 -57.25 19.61 -31.54
C CYS A 27 -56.67 20.33 -32.76
N ALA A 28 -56.91 19.74 -33.92
CA ALA A 28 -56.67 20.36 -35.25
C ALA A 28 -57.79 21.34 -35.61
N VAL A 29 -57.45 22.51 -36.10
CA VAL A 29 -58.36 23.46 -36.77
C VAL A 29 -58.03 23.46 -38.26
N HIS A 30 -59.04 23.09 -39.06
CA HIS A 30 -59.06 23.18 -40.49
C HIS A 30 -59.27 24.61 -40.95
N GLN A 31 -58.50 25.11 -41.93
CA GLN A 31 -58.87 26.15 -42.83
C GLN A 31 -58.39 25.84 -44.24
N SER A 32 -59.32 25.90 -45.22
CA SER A 32 -59.17 25.65 -46.65
C SER A 32 -58.91 26.92 -47.46
N PRO A 33 -58.72 26.87 -48.77
CA PRO A 33 -57.60 27.48 -49.45
C PRO A 33 -57.98 28.73 -50.29
N SER A 34 -56.99 29.54 -50.59
CA SER A 34 -57.16 30.58 -51.64
C SER A 34 -55.87 30.88 -52.39
N SER A 35 -56.04 30.82 -53.72
CA SER A 35 -55.34 31.48 -54.81
C SER A 35 -53.88 31.15 -55.12
N ALA A 36 -53.74 30.73 -56.38
CA ALA A 36 -52.49 30.51 -57.13
C ALA A 36 -51.63 31.78 -57.21
N GLY A 37 -50.43 31.69 -56.77
CA GLY A 37 -49.35 32.65 -56.94
C GLY A 37 -48.11 31.96 -57.50
N TYR A 38 -47.57 32.54 -58.58
CA TYR A 38 -46.36 32.20 -59.34
C TYR A 38 -45.23 31.76 -58.35
N VAL A 39 -44.70 30.51 -58.58
CA VAL A 39 -43.57 29.97 -57.81
C VAL A 39 -42.30 30.25 -58.63
N PRO A 40 -41.35 31.05 -58.15
CA PRO A 40 -40.01 31.11 -58.69
C PRO A 40 -39.26 29.83 -58.38
N VAL A 41 -38.63 29.23 -59.39
CA VAL A 41 -37.77 28.07 -59.29
C VAL A 41 -36.58 28.44 -58.40
N PRO A 42 -36.28 27.70 -57.27
CA PRO A 42 -35.12 28.01 -56.52
C PRO A 42 -33.85 27.60 -57.24
N GLU A 43 -32.98 28.58 -57.43
CA GLU A 43 -31.61 28.39 -57.88
C GLU A 43 -30.87 27.50 -56.88
N TYR A 44 -30.61 26.25 -57.24
CA TYR A 44 -29.83 25.34 -56.37
C TYR A 44 -28.40 25.83 -56.36
N ALA A 45 -28.06 26.63 -55.36
CA ALA A 45 -26.66 26.87 -54.99
C ALA A 45 -26.07 25.55 -54.49
N VAL A 46 -25.27 24.90 -55.28
CA VAL A 46 -24.46 23.74 -54.91
C VAL A 46 -23.48 24.22 -53.82
N ARG A 47 -23.86 24.01 -52.55
CA ARG A 47 -22.91 24.21 -51.47
C ARG A 47 -21.82 23.14 -51.57
N MET A 48 -20.64 23.53 -51.99
CA MET A 48 -19.45 22.71 -51.89
C MET A 48 -19.27 22.31 -50.44
N PRO A 49 -19.03 21.02 -50.08
CA PRO A 49 -18.75 20.63 -48.72
C PRO A 49 -17.48 21.35 -48.25
N VAL A 50 -17.60 22.09 -47.15
CA VAL A 50 -16.45 22.68 -46.45
C VAL A 50 -15.57 21.51 -46.00
N PRO A 51 -14.28 21.46 -46.39
CA PRO A 51 -13.41 20.38 -45.95
C PRO A 51 -13.37 20.36 -44.41
N THR A 52 -13.75 19.22 -43.85
CA THR A 52 -13.63 18.98 -42.39
C THR A 52 -12.16 19.13 -42.01
N PRO A 53 -11.81 19.95 -41.00
CA PRO A 53 -10.42 20.08 -40.59
C PRO A 53 -9.92 18.69 -40.15
N VAL A 54 -8.84 18.25 -40.80
CA VAL A 54 -8.14 17.02 -40.42
C VAL A 54 -7.62 17.25 -38.98
N PRO A 55 -7.97 16.38 -38.03
CA PRO A 55 -7.47 16.54 -36.66
C PRO A 55 -5.93 16.54 -36.70
N THR A 56 -5.33 17.61 -36.20
CA THR A 56 -3.88 17.69 -36.02
C THR A 56 -3.48 16.56 -35.11
N PRO A 57 -2.52 15.68 -35.48
CA PRO A 57 -2.08 14.61 -34.59
C PRO A 57 -1.59 15.23 -33.29
N THR A 58 -2.15 14.79 -32.16
CA THR A 58 -1.68 15.17 -30.83
C THR A 58 -0.21 14.75 -30.72
N PRO A 59 0.71 15.66 -30.34
CA PRO A 59 2.11 15.30 -30.18
C PRO A 59 2.22 14.10 -29.22
N VAL A 60 2.85 13.03 -29.66
CA VAL A 60 3.18 11.90 -28.80
C VAL A 60 4.18 12.43 -27.75
N PRO A 61 3.91 12.27 -26.43
CA PRO A 61 4.86 12.69 -25.43
C PRO A 61 6.23 12.03 -25.69
N PRO A 62 7.34 12.72 -25.48
CA PRO A 62 8.65 12.11 -25.63
C PRO A 62 8.74 10.90 -24.68
N PRO A 63 9.44 9.83 -25.09
CA PRO A 63 9.65 8.69 -24.20
C PRO A 63 10.32 9.18 -22.90
N PRO A 64 9.98 8.59 -21.74
CA PRO A 64 10.64 8.93 -20.49
C PRO A 64 12.16 8.75 -20.62
N PRO A 65 12.97 9.55 -19.91
CA PRO A 65 14.42 9.42 -19.93
C PRO A 65 14.81 7.98 -19.56
N GLU A 66 15.84 7.46 -20.23
CA GLU A 66 16.36 6.15 -19.90
C GLU A 66 17.09 6.20 -18.56
N ALA A 67 16.98 5.12 -17.79
CA ALA A 67 17.72 4.99 -16.55
C ALA A 67 19.23 4.91 -16.83
N PRO A 68 20.09 5.44 -15.90
CA PRO A 68 21.55 5.32 -16.06
C PRO A 68 21.98 3.85 -16.22
N ALA A 69 22.69 3.52 -17.32
CA ALA A 69 23.11 2.17 -17.62
C ALA A 69 24.02 1.57 -16.52
N GLY A 70 24.83 2.41 -15.87
CA GLY A 70 25.67 2.01 -14.73
C GLY A 70 24.85 1.60 -13.52
N LEU A 71 23.71 2.25 -13.28
CA LEU A 71 22.80 1.86 -12.18
C LEU A 71 22.17 0.49 -12.45
N LEU A 72 21.62 0.27 -13.65
CA LEU A 72 21.02 -1.03 -14.00
C LEU A 72 22.03 -2.17 -13.89
N SER A 73 23.26 -2.01 -14.40
CA SER A 73 24.28 -3.04 -14.33
C SER A 73 24.68 -3.35 -12.88
N THR A 74 24.83 -2.32 -12.03
CA THR A 74 25.15 -2.50 -10.61
C THR A 74 24.03 -3.22 -9.85
N ILE A 75 22.77 -2.80 -10.03
CA ILE A 75 21.61 -3.43 -9.38
C ILE A 75 21.48 -4.91 -9.78
N THR A 76 21.72 -5.25 -11.05
CA THR A 76 21.71 -6.62 -11.54
C THR A 76 22.85 -7.44 -10.93
N ALA A 77 24.05 -6.87 -10.82
CA ALA A 77 25.18 -7.53 -10.20
C ALA A 77 24.97 -7.78 -8.70
N LEU A 78 24.41 -6.80 -7.98
CA LEU A 78 24.12 -6.94 -6.55
C LEU A 78 23.08 -8.03 -6.28
N GLU A 79 22.05 -8.13 -7.11
CA GLU A 79 21.05 -9.19 -7.01
C GLU A 79 21.67 -10.57 -7.29
N SER A 80 22.37 -10.71 -8.40
CA SER A 80 22.91 -12.01 -8.85
C SER A 80 24.03 -12.57 -7.94
N GLN A 81 24.76 -11.69 -7.25
CA GLN A 81 25.83 -12.09 -6.32
C GLN A 81 25.32 -12.38 -4.90
N PHE A 82 24.08 -12.01 -4.59
CA PHE A 82 23.52 -12.25 -3.26
C PHE A 82 23.02 -13.69 -3.12
N ASP A 83 23.54 -14.41 -2.13
CA ASP A 83 23.08 -15.77 -1.82
C ASP A 83 21.76 -15.72 -1.02
N GLY A 84 20.66 -15.84 -1.75
CA GLY A 84 19.30 -15.78 -1.24
C GLY A 84 18.31 -15.38 -2.33
N ILE A 85 17.08 -15.18 -1.93
CA ILE A 85 16.02 -14.65 -2.79
C ILE A 85 15.90 -13.16 -2.52
N VAL A 86 16.35 -12.31 -3.44
CA VAL A 86 16.28 -10.86 -3.30
C VAL A 86 15.62 -10.23 -4.54
N GLY A 87 14.88 -9.16 -4.33
CA GLY A 87 14.35 -8.29 -5.37
C GLY A 87 14.71 -6.85 -5.05
N ILE A 88 15.20 -6.14 -6.05
CA ILE A 88 15.65 -4.76 -5.93
C ILE A 88 14.92 -3.93 -6.99
N ALA A 89 14.38 -2.78 -6.62
CA ALA A 89 13.85 -1.80 -7.57
C ALA A 89 14.20 -0.37 -7.14
N VAL A 90 14.51 0.46 -8.13
CA VAL A 90 14.74 1.89 -7.97
C VAL A 90 13.93 2.63 -9.03
N THR A 91 13.21 3.66 -8.63
CA THR A 91 12.46 4.53 -9.56
C THR A 91 12.86 5.99 -9.31
N SER A 92 13.21 6.73 -10.37
CA SER A 92 13.30 8.20 -10.30
C SER A 92 11.89 8.77 -10.27
N VAL A 93 11.59 9.57 -9.24
CA VAL A 93 10.27 10.20 -9.10
C VAL A 93 10.07 11.28 -10.15
N ASP A 94 11.12 12.04 -10.42
CA ASP A 94 11.10 13.23 -11.28
C ASP A 94 11.25 12.87 -12.76
N ASP A 95 12.14 11.93 -13.09
CA ASP A 95 12.39 11.52 -14.47
C ASP A 95 11.46 10.39 -14.95
N GLY A 96 10.86 9.62 -14.03
CA GLY A 96 9.93 8.53 -14.35
C GLY A 96 10.57 7.21 -14.78
N TRP A 97 11.89 7.11 -14.90
CA TRP A 97 12.56 5.84 -15.19
C TRP A 97 12.59 4.89 -13.99
N SER A 98 12.67 3.60 -14.28
CA SER A 98 12.82 2.55 -13.26
C SER A 98 13.87 1.53 -13.68
N VAL A 99 14.62 1.00 -12.71
CA VAL A 99 15.48 -0.17 -12.87
C VAL A 99 15.11 -1.21 -11.82
N ALA A 100 15.18 -2.48 -12.18
CA ALA A 100 14.91 -3.56 -11.25
C ALA A 100 15.73 -4.81 -11.59
N ALA A 101 16.06 -5.58 -10.56
CA ALA A 101 16.60 -6.94 -10.68
C ALA A 101 15.73 -7.85 -9.82
N ASN A 102 15.21 -8.94 -10.41
CA ASN A 102 14.22 -9.84 -9.80
C ASN A 102 13.03 -9.07 -9.15
N GLY A 103 12.73 -7.89 -9.70
CA GLY A 103 11.80 -6.93 -9.14
C GLY A 103 10.33 -7.36 -9.20
N GLU A 104 9.97 -8.31 -10.08
CA GLU A 104 8.61 -8.79 -10.29
C GLU A 104 8.26 -10.03 -9.43
N ARG A 105 9.22 -10.59 -8.72
CA ARG A 105 8.96 -11.68 -7.80
C ARG A 105 8.24 -11.19 -6.55
N ARG A 106 7.11 -11.81 -6.21
CA ARG A 106 6.43 -11.55 -4.93
C ARG A 106 7.24 -12.11 -3.78
N MET A 107 7.50 -11.29 -2.79
CA MET A 107 8.24 -11.64 -1.58
C MET A 107 7.49 -11.20 -0.33
N PRO A 108 7.70 -11.86 0.83
CA PRO A 108 7.13 -11.44 2.10
C PRO A 108 7.45 -9.97 2.41
N GLN A 109 6.42 -9.14 2.61
CA GLN A 109 6.62 -7.74 2.98
C GLN A 109 6.93 -7.56 4.46
N GLN A 110 6.32 -8.40 5.30
CA GLN A 110 6.36 -8.20 6.74
C GLN A 110 5.88 -6.77 7.10
N SER A 111 6.54 -6.10 8.02
CA SER A 111 6.14 -4.76 8.47
C SER A 111 6.23 -3.64 7.40
N VAL A 112 6.70 -3.90 6.18
CA VAL A 112 6.53 -2.95 5.06
C VAL A 112 5.05 -2.75 4.75
N SER A 113 4.22 -3.78 4.94
CA SER A 113 2.78 -3.74 4.74
C SER A 113 2.05 -2.68 5.60
N LYS A 114 2.66 -2.20 6.68
CA LYS A 114 2.14 -1.09 7.52
C LYS A 114 2.00 0.22 6.76
N LEU A 115 2.74 0.40 5.66
CA LEU A 115 2.56 1.55 4.77
C LEU A 115 1.16 1.59 4.17
N TRP A 116 0.63 0.44 3.75
CA TRP A 116 -0.70 0.35 3.14
C TRP A 116 -1.81 0.62 4.16
N VAL A 117 -1.65 0.15 5.40
CA VAL A 117 -2.57 0.50 6.50
C VAL A 117 -2.54 2.01 6.75
N ALA A 118 -1.35 2.59 6.88
CA ALA A 118 -1.18 4.03 7.12
C ALA A 118 -1.78 4.87 5.99
N MET A 119 -1.54 4.50 4.73
CA MET A 119 -2.13 5.19 3.58
C MET A 119 -3.66 5.07 3.56
N THR A 120 -4.22 3.91 3.93
CA THR A 120 -5.67 3.72 4.03
C THR A 120 -6.30 4.61 5.11
N VAL A 121 -5.65 4.71 6.29
CA VAL A 121 -6.09 5.61 7.36
C VAL A 121 -6.07 7.07 6.90
N LEU A 122 -5.01 7.47 6.21
CA LEU A 122 -4.87 8.84 5.69
C LEU A 122 -5.84 9.13 4.54
N ASP A 123 -6.12 8.16 3.67
CA ASP A 123 -7.16 8.27 2.64
C ASP A 123 -8.55 8.46 3.26
N TYR A 124 -8.86 7.76 4.36
CA TYR A 124 -10.11 7.96 5.12
C TYR A 124 -10.18 9.33 5.79
N ARG A 125 -9.04 9.83 6.32
CA ARG A 125 -8.93 11.20 6.81
C ARG A 125 -9.22 12.22 5.69
N ASP A 126 -8.61 12.03 4.52
CA ASP A 126 -8.79 12.93 3.37
C ASP A 126 -10.22 12.92 2.84
N GLN A 127 -10.95 11.83 3.03
CA GLN A 127 -12.39 11.70 2.75
C GLN A 127 -13.29 12.24 3.87
N GLY A 128 -12.74 12.76 4.98
CA GLY A 128 -13.52 13.24 6.14
C GLY A 128 -14.20 12.13 6.96
N ARG A 129 -13.80 10.86 6.80
CA ARG A 129 -14.40 9.71 7.51
C ARG A 129 -13.84 9.50 8.91
N LEU A 130 -12.70 10.07 9.21
CA LEU A 130 -12.03 10.06 10.52
C LEU A 130 -11.16 11.30 10.66
N THR A 131 -10.73 11.60 11.90
CA THR A 131 -9.69 12.59 12.18
C THR A 131 -8.47 11.90 12.84
N LEU A 132 -7.29 12.49 12.67
CA LEU A 132 -6.10 11.95 13.34
C LEU A 132 -6.13 12.16 14.86
N ASP A 133 -6.98 13.06 15.34
CA ASP A 133 -7.14 13.36 16.76
C ASP A 133 -8.28 12.57 17.43
N ASP A 134 -8.94 11.67 16.66
CA ASP A 134 -9.91 10.74 17.22
C ASP A 134 -9.29 9.94 18.36
N PRO A 135 -9.93 9.89 19.53
CA PRO A 135 -9.41 9.23 20.70
C PRO A 135 -9.50 7.70 20.55
N TYR A 136 -8.51 7.01 21.12
CA TYR A 136 -8.51 5.56 21.25
C TYR A 136 -7.88 5.17 22.61
N THR A 137 -8.37 4.12 23.23
CA THR A 137 -7.74 3.54 24.43
C THR A 137 -7.22 2.15 24.11
N VAL A 138 -5.90 2.01 24.09
CA VAL A 138 -5.24 0.70 23.88
C VAL A 138 -5.37 -0.14 25.12
N THR A 139 -5.83 -1.37 24.98
CA THR A 139 -6.03 -2.33 26.08
C THR A 139 -5.21 -3.59 25.86
N LYS A 140 -5.14 -4.46 26.88
CA LYS A 140 -4.48 -5.77 26.75
C LYS A 140 -5.15 -6.67 25.70
N ALA A 141 -6.43 -6.47 25.39
CA ALA A 141 -7.14 -7.20 24.34
C ALA A 141 -6.66 -6.83 22.92
N ASP A 142 -6.04 -5.64 22.78
CA ASP A 142 -5.47 -5.19 21.51
C ASP A 142 -4.12 -5.82 21.17
N LEU A 143 -3.41 -6.32 22.15
CA LEU A 143 -2.06 -6.83 21.99
C LEU A 143 -1.97 -7.91 20.90
N THR A 144 -0.88 -7.86 20.15
CA THR A 144 -0.51 -8.79 19.08
C THR A 144 0.67 -9.67 19.53
N VAL A 145 1.65 -9.87 18.69
CA VAL A 145 2.85 -10.68 18.97
C VAL A 145 4.11 -9.96 18.47
N PHE A 146 5.25 -10.36 19.00
CA PHE A 146 6.59 -9.86 18.72
C PHE A 146 6.79 -8.39 19.11
N HIS A 147 7.03 -7.52 18.14
CA HIS A 147 7.40 -6.13 18.41
C HIS A 147 6.17 -5.25 18.68
N GLN A 148 5.89 -4.99 19.93
CA GLN A 148 4.75 -4.19 20.41
C GLN A 148 5.13 -3.26 21.57
N PRO A 149 5.96 -2.23 21.32
CA PRO A 149 6.42 -1.31 22.39
C PRO A 149 5.28 -0.64 23.16
N VAL A 150 4.12 -0.44 22.55
CA VAL A 150 2.95 0.15 23.21
C VAL A 150 2.47 -0.66 24.41
N ALA A 151 2.77 -1.96 24.45
CA ALA A 151 2.37 -2.83 25.57
C ALA A 151 2.89 -2.34 26.95
N THR A 152 4.05 -1.68 26.99
CA THR A 152 4.63 -1.13 28.21
C THR A 152 3.93 0.11 28.75
N LEU A 153 3.04 0.71 27.95
CA LEU A 153 2.28 1.92 28.31
C LEU A 153 0.88 1.62 28.84
N ILE A 154 0.44 0.36 28.73
CA ILE A 154 -0.92 -0.05 29.12
C ILE A 154 -0.99 -0.17 30.64
N GLY A 155 -1.65 0.79 31.28
CA GLY A 155 -1.98 0.75 32.70
C GLY A 155 -3.26 -0.05 33.01
N GLU A 156 -3.76 0.07 34.23
CA GLU A 156 -5.00 -0.63 34.66
C GLU A 156 -6.22 -0.23 33.82
N ASN A 157 -6.33 1.04 33.46
CA ASN A 157 -7.42 1.59 32.64
C ASN A 157 -7.09 1.65 31.14
N GLY A 158 -6.06 0.95 30.68
CA GLY A 158 -5.55 1.02 29.33
C GLY A 158 -4.55 2.17 29.13
N TYR A 159 -4.27 2.46 27.85
CA TYR A 159 -3.41 3.58 27.41
C TYR A 159 -4.25 4.51 26.52
N PRO A 160 -4.72 5.67 27.02
CA PRO A 160 -5.40 6.68 26.22
C PRO A 160 -4.44 7.30 25.21
N THR A 161 -4.88 7.39 23.95
CA THR A 161 -4.07 7.86 22.84
C THR A 161 -4.95 8.39 21.70
N THR A 162 -4.37 8.68 20.53
CA THR A 162 -5.07 9.12 19.33
C THR A 162 -4.68 8.26 18.12
N ILE A 163 -5.47 8.34 17.05
CA ILE A 163 -5.15 7.70 15.76
C ILE A 163 -3.79 8.19 15.23
N ARG A 164 -3.47 9.48 15.40
CA ARG A 164 -2.18 10.09 15.07
C ARG A 164 -1.01 9.36 15.74
N GLU A 165 -1.10 9.15 17.04
CA GLU A 165 -0.04 8.51 17.81
C GLU A 165 0.08 7.02 17.47
N LEU A 166 -1.03 6.33 17.23
CA LEU A 166 -1.00 4.94 16.75
C LEU A 166 -0.29 4.83 15.40
N LEU A 167 -0.61 5.72 14.43
CA LEU A 167 0.07 5.80 13.13
C LEU A 167 1.56 6.06 13.30
N ARG A 168 1.93 7.05 14.10
CA ARG A 168 3.34 7.38 14.37
C ARG A 168 4.08 6.16 14.91
N ARG A 169 3.53 5.46 15.91
CA ARG A 169 4.16 4.25 16.49
C ARG A 169 4.26 3.10 15.50
N ALA A 170 3.21 2.85 14.72
CA ALA A 170 3.21 1.80 13.70
C ALA A 170 4.30 2.03 12.63
N LEU A 171 4.54 3.28 12.25
CA LEU A 171 5.51 3.65 11.22
C LEU A 171 6.93 3.78 11.79
N THR A 172 7.11 4.55 12.89
CA THR A 172 8.46 4.88 13.39
C THR A 172 9.08 3.78 14.24
N ASN A 173 8.28 3.11 15.06
CA ASN A 173 8.72 2.02 15.93
C ASN A 173 8.36 0.64 15.34
N SER A 174 7.60 0.60 14.24
CA SER A 174 7.09 -0.66 13.69
C SER A 174 6.21 -1.46 14.67
N ASP A 175 5.44 -0.78 15.52
CA ASP A 175 4.60 -1.41 16.55
C ASP A 175 3.45 -2.21 15.92
N ASN A 176 3.43 -3.52 16.16
CA ASN A 176 2.45 -4.45 15.58
C ASN A 176 1.06 -4.22 16.13
N THR A 177 0.94 -3.93 17.43
CA THR A 177 -0.34 -3.68 18.09
C THR A 177 -0.98 -2.40 17.57
N CYS A 178 -0.21 -1.31 17.48
CA CYS A 178 -0.71 -0.05 16.91
C CYS A 178 -1.18 -0.25 15.47
N ASN A 179 -0.45 -1.00 14.65
CA ASN A 179 -0.86 -1.30 13.28
C ASN A 179 -2.18 -2.09 13.19
N ASP A 180 -2.33 -3.14 14.01
CA ASP A 180 -3.54 -3.97 13.97
C ASP A 180 -4.77 -3.23 14.53
N ILE A 181 -4.58 -2.29 15.47
CA ILE A 181 -5.64 -1.36 15.89
C ILE A 181 -6.09 -0.51 14.71
N LEU A 182 -5.15 0.14 14.01
CA LEU A 182 -5.44 0.97 12.84
C LEU A 182 -6.12 0.17 11.73
N LEU A 183 -5.66 -1.04 11.47
CA LEU A 183 -6.26 -1.95 10.51
C LEU A 183 -7.74 -2.23 10.84
N ARG A 184 -8.05 -2.55 12.11
CA ARG A 184 -9.44 -2.74 12.55
C ARG A 184 -10.25 -1.44 12.49
N TYR A 185 -9.63 -0.32 12.82
CA TYR A 185 -10.28 1.00 12.82
C TYR A 185 -10.79 1.42 11.43
N VAL A 186 -10.05 1.08 10.38
CA VAL A 186 -10.49 1.33 8.99
C VAL A 186 -11.39 0.24 8.40
N GLY A 187 -11.78 -0.77 9.18
CA GLY A 187 -12.69 -1.83 8.72
C GLY A 187 -12.02 -3.14 8.30
N GLY A 188 -10.75 -3.33 8.64
CA GLY A 188 -10.03 -4.60 8.42
C GLY A 188 -9.26 -4.70 7.11
N PRO A 189 -8.75 -5.91 6.81
CA PRO A 189 -7.88 -6.14 5.65
C PRO A 189 -8.51 -5.78 4.31
N ASP A 190 -9.82 -5.94 4.15
CA ASP A 190 -10.51 -5.67 2.88
C ASP A 190 -10.47 -4.18 2.53
N SER A 191 -10.60 -3.29 3.52
CA SER A 191 -10.47 -1.85 3.30
C SER A 191 -9.08 -1.45 2.76
N VAL A 192 -8.01 -2.15 3.20
CA VAL A 192 -6.67 -1.93 2.68
C VAL A 192 -6.51 -2.50 1.28
N ARG A 193 -7.09 -3.67 0.99
CA ARG A 193 -7.12 -4.27 -0.36
C ARG A 193 -7.87 -3.38 -1.35
N ASP A 194 -9.00 -2.81 -0.93
CA ASP A 194 -9.78 -1.87 -1.72
C ASP A 194 -9.01 -0.58 -2.01
N PHE A 195 -8.25 -0.05 -1.02
CA PHE A 195 -7.35 1.07 -1.24
C PHE A 195 -6.29 0.73 -2.28
N ILE A 196 -5.59 -0.40 -2.15
CA ILE A 196 -4.57 -0.86 -3.09
C ILE A 196 -5.15 -0.99 -4.51
N ALA A 197 -6.34 -1.57 -4.64
CA ALA A 197 -7.03 -1.74 -5.92
C ALA A 197 -7.46 -0.41 -6.53
N ARG A 198 -8.11 0.48 -5.78
CA ARG A 198 -8.55 1.81 -6.24
C ARG A 198 -7.39 2.69 -6.67
N LYS A 199 -6.28 2.62 -5.97
CA LYS A 199 -5.07 3.40 -6.29
C LYS A 199 -4.16 2.70 -7.30
N GLN A 200 -4.54 1.51 -7.78
CA GLN A 200 -3.82 0.74 -8.80
C GLN A 200 -2.35 0.50 -8.45
N LEU A 201 -2.07 0.11 -7.21
CA LEU A 201 -0.71 -0.03 -6.69
C LEU A 201 0.04 -1.29 -7.20
N GLY A 202 -0.51 -1.99 -8.19
CA GLY A 202 0.14 -3.11 -8.86
C GLY A 202 0.20 -4.39 -8.02
N ALA A 203 1.32 -5.11 -8.12
CA ALA A 203 1.48 -6.44 -7.54
C ALA A 203 1.77 -6.40 -6.03
N ILE A 204 0.87 -5.79 -5.26
CA ILE A 204 0.90 -5.71 -3.80
C ILE A 204 -0.30 -6.46 -3.24
N ARG A 205 -0.04 -7.54 -2.45
CA ARG A 205 -1.06 -8.21 -1.65
C ARG A 205 -1.04 -7.64 -0.23
N PHE A 206 -2.20 -7.54 0.39
CA PHE A 206 -2.31 -7.25 1.81
C PHE A 206 -2.82 -8.47 2.57
N GLY A 207 -2.08 -8.89 3.58
CA GLY A 207 -2.33 -10.06 4.40
C GLY A 207 -3.49 -9.87 5.41
N PRO A 208 -3.66 -10.84 6.32
CA PRO A 208 -4.77 -10.84 7.26
C PRO A 208 -4.55 -9.95 8.52
N GLY A 209 -3.46 -9.20 8.59
CA GLY A 209 -3.00 -8.48 9.77
C GLY A 209 -1.95 -9.27 10.58
N GLU A 210 -1.31 -8.60 11.54
CA GLU A 210 -0.12 -9.15 12.23
C GLU A 210 -0.42 -10.43 13.02
N ARG A 211 -1.53 -10.47 13.74
CA ARG A 211 -1.90 -11.64 14.56
C ARG A 211 -1.95 -12.93 13.74
N LEU A 212 -2.72 -12.91 12.67
CA LEU A 212 -2.94 -14.08 11.82
C LEU A 212 -1.73 -14.39 10.93
N LEU A 213 -1.07 -13.35 10.41
CA LEU A 213 0.14 -13.51 9.58
C LEU A 213 1.25 -14.21 10.37
N GLN A 214 1.54 -13.71 11.57
CA GLN A 214 2.65 -14.22 12.37
C GLN A 214 2.35 -15.62 12.93
N ALA A 215 1.09 -15.89 13.31
CA ALA A 215 0.68 -17.23 13.73
C ALA A 215 0.79 -18.23 12.58
N GLY A 216 0.23 -17.91 11.41
CA GLY A 216 0.27 -18.79 10.23
C GLY A 216 1.69 -19.08 9.74
N THR A 217 2.58 -18.08 9.72
CA THR A 217 4.00 -18.25 9.38
C THR A 217 4.72 -19.22 10.33
N ALA A 218 4.30 -19.26 11.60
CA ALA A 218 4.83 -20.18 12.60
C ALA A 218 4.21 -21.60 12.57
N GLY A 219 3.14 -21.80 11.79
CA GLY A 219 2.33 -23.04 11.78
C GLY A 219 1.32 -23.12 12.91
N LEU A 220 0.92 -21.97 13.48
CA LEU A 220 -0.04 -21.85 14.58
C LEU A 220 -1.35 -21.20 14.10
N GLU A 221 -2.43 -21.50 14.78
CA GLU A 221 -3.62 -20.67 14.80
C GLU A 221 -3.51 -19.61 15.88
N TRP A 222 -3.99 -18.38 15.60
CA TRP A 222 -3.90 -17.29 16.57
C TRP A 222 -4.76 -17.55 17.82
N ARG A 223 -4.15 -17.27 18.98
CA ARG A 223 -4.84 -17.19 20.27
C ARG A 223 -4.38 -15.94 21.01
N GLN A 224 -5.29 -15.26 21.70
CA GLN A 224 -4.96 -14.01 22.40
C GLN A 224 -3.89 -14.18 23.49
N GLU A 225 -3.78 -15.35 24.11
CA GLU A 225 -2.75 -15.68 25.07
C GLU A 225 -1.32 -15.58 24.52
N TYR A 226 -1.15 -15.72 23.17
CA TYR A 226 0.14 -15.58 22.50
C TYR A 226 0.69 -14.15 22.52
N SER A 227 -0.15 -13.16 22.81
CA SER A 227 0.26 -11.77 22.91
C SER A 227 1.09 -11.47 24.18
N ILE A 228 1.15 -12.37 25.15
CA ILE A 228 1.71 -12.12 26.47
C ILE A 228 2.92 -13.04 26.72
N GLY A 229 4.03 -12.43 27.17
CA GLY A 229 5.21 -13.15 27.63
C GLY A 229 5.83 -14.06 26.58
N ARG A 230 6.01 -15.33 26.90
CA ARG A 230 6.65 -16.32 26.02
C ARG A 230 5.67 -17.33 25.42
N ALA A 231 4.35 -17.15 25.60
CA ALA A 231 3.34 -18.13 25.19
C ALA A 231 3.43 -18.50 23.70
N PHE A 232 3.59 -17.50 22.82
CA PHE A 232 3.79 -17.75 21.39
C PHE A 232 5.04 -18.59 21.11
N TYR A 233 6.16 -18.25 21.71
CA TYR A 233 7.43 -18.98 21.49
C TYR A 233 7.35 -20.41 22.02
N GLN A 234 6.68 -20.63 23.14
CA GLN A 234 6.45 -21.97 23.71
C GLN A 234 5.56 -22.81 22.82
N ALA A 235 4.41 -22.25 22.36
CA ALA A 235 3.51 -22.92 21.43
C ALA A 235 4.23 -23.29 20.12
N ARG A 236 4.98 -22.35 19.54
CA ARG A 236 5.77 -22.60 18.33
C ARG A 236 6.84 -23.69 18.56
N ALA A 237 7.53 -23.67 19.68
CA ALA A 237 8.57 -24.67 20.00
C ALA A 237 8.00 -26.07 20.22
N ALA A 238 6.75 -26.18 20.68
CA ALA A 238 6.05 -27.46 20.89
C ALA A 238 5.60 -28.12 19.57
N LEU A 239 5.54 -27.38 18.46
CA LEU A 239 5.19 -27.96 17.14
C LEU A 239 6.31 -28.86 16.62
N PRO A 240 5.97 -29.99 15.95
CA PRO A 240 6.95 -30.78 15.21
C PRO A 240 7.73 -29.92 14.23
N SER A 241 9.03 -30.19 14.11
CA SER A 241 9.92 -29.43 13.20
C SER A 241 9.43 -29.44 11.74
N ALA A 242 8.86 -30.57 11.29
CA ALA A 242 8.29 -30.69 9.94
C ALA A 242 7.11 -29.73 9.70
N VAL A 243 6.22 -29.55 10.70
CA VAL A 243 5.09 -28.59 10.62
C VAL A 243 5.61 -27.16 10.52
N ARG A 244 6.57 -26.81 11.36
CA ARG A 244 7.19 -25.46 11.33
C ARG A 244 7.92 -25.19 10.01
N LEU A 245 8.65 -26.18 9.49
CA LEU A 245 9.36 -26.07 8.22
C LEU A 245 8.38 -25.91 7.05
N SER A 246 7.29 -26.69 7.04
CA SER A 246 6.26 -26.58 6.02
C SER A 246 5.59 -25.19 6.03
N ALA A 247 5.19 -24.70 7.20
CA ALA A 247 4.58 -23.38 7.33
C ALA A 247 5.53 -22.25 6.88
N PHE A 248 6.80 -22.33 7.27
CA PHE A 248 7.86 -21.39 6.87
C PHE A 248 8.09 -21.38 5.35
N ASN A 249 8.20 -22.55 4.74
CA ASN A 249 8.42 -22.69 3.29
C ASN A 249 7.18 -22.23 2.50
N ASN A 250 5.97 -22.56 2.94
CA ASN A 250 4.73 -22.10 2.32
C ASN A 250 4.63 -20.57 2.34
N TYR A 251 5.01 -19.95 3.47
CA TYR A 251 5.03 -18.49 3.59
C TYR A 251 6.02 -17.84 2.61
N ILE A 252 7.22 -18.43 2.41
CA ILE A 252 8.18 -17.91 1.42
C ILE A 252 7.69 -18.12 -0.01
N ALA A 253 7.06 -19.26 -0.28
CA ALA A 253 6.65 -19.64 -1.63
C ALA A 253 5.45 -18.80 -2.13
N ASP A 254 4.46 -18.56 -1.28
CA ASP A 254 3.26 -17.76 -1.62
C ASP A 254 2.82 -16.91 -0.41
N PRO A 255 3.54 -15.82 -0.12
CA PRO A 255 3.23 -14.97 1.03
C PRO A 255 1.87 -14.28 0.87
N PRO A 256 0.97 -14.38 1.87
CA PRO A 256 -0.33 -13.69 1.83
C PRO A 256 -0.19 -12.15 1.87
N ASP A 257 0.93 -11.65 2.38
CA ASP A 257 1.34 -10.25 2.35
C ASP A 257 2.36 -9.96 1.23
N GLY A 258 2.43 -10.80 0.20
CA GLY A 258 3.47 -10.73 -0.82
C GLY A 258 3.37 -9.51 -1.72
N ALA A 259 4.51 -8.83 -1.96
CA ALA A 259 4.60 -7.77 -2.93
C ALA A 259 5.88 -7.88 -3.78
N THR A 260 5.86 -7.20 -4.92
CA THR A 260 7.04 -7.07 -5.78
C THR A 260 7.80 -5.78 -5.43
N ALA A 261 9.12 -5.80 -5.55
CA ALA A 261 9.94 -4.62 -5.29
C ALA A 261 9.58 -3.48 -6.28
N THR A 262 9.30 -3.81 -7.54
CA THR A 262 8.87 -2.85 -8.55
C THR A 262 7.58 -2.15 -8.16
N ALA A 263 6.54 -2.91 -7.75
CA ALA A 263 5.26 -2.31 -7.37
C ALA A 263 5.39 -1.40 -6.13
N ILE A 264 6.20 -1.79 -5.14
CA ILE A 264 6.45 -0.94 -3.96
C ILE A 264 7.18 0.35 -4.35
N ALA A 265 8.25 0.28 -5.16
CA ALA A 265 8.98 1.47 -5.60
C ALA A 265 8.06 2.41 -6.39
N GLN A 266 7.24 1.90 -7.31
CA GLN A 266 6.26 2.69 -8.06
C GLN A 266 5.20 3.32 -7.15
N ALA A 267 4.64 2.58 -6.19
CA ALA A 267 3.66 3.11 -5.24
C ALA A 267 4.24 4.24 -4.38
N LEU A 268 5.50 4.11 -3.94
CA LEU A 268 6.19 5.19 -3.22
C LEU A 268 6.48 6.40 -4.11
N ALA A 269 6.76 6.20 -5.40
CA ALA A 269 6.90 7.29 -6.35
C ALA A 269 5.57 8.04 -6.58
N GLN A 270 4.46 7.30 -6.73
CA GLN A 270 3.12 7.89 -6.78
C GLN A 270 2.78 8.67 -5.49
N LEU A 271 3.14 8.13 -4.31
CA LEU A 271 2.99 8.85 -3.04
C LEU A 271 3.77 10.16 -3.06
N LYS A 272 5.04 10.12 -3.44
CA LYS A 272 5.91 11.32 -3.47
C LYS A 272 5.41 12.38 -4.44
N ARG A 273 4.80 11.99 -5.57
CA ARG A 273 4.17 12.92 -6.53
C ARG A 273 2.80 13.43 -6.07
N GLY A 274 2.28 12.98 -4.92
CA GLY A 274 0.96 13.40 -4.40
C GLY A 274 -0.24 12.75 -5.11
N GLU A 275 -0.04 11.64 -5.81
CA GLU A 275 -1.10 10.95 -6.58
C GLU A 275 -2.01 10.07 -5.70
N LEU A 276 -1.56 9.73 -4.49
CA LEU A 276 -2.27 8.77 -3.65
C LEU A 276 -3.13 9.42 -2.56
N LEU A 277 -2.67 10.52 -1.98
CA LEU A 277 -3.25 11.19 -0.82
C LEU A 277 -3.28 12.71 -1.04
N SER A 278 -3.98 13.44 -0.18
CA SER A 278 -3.89 14.90 -0.14
C SER A 278 -2.45 15.38 0.14
N ALA A 279 -2.15 16.63 -0.19
CA ALA A 279 -0.83 17.22 0.05
C ALA A 279 -0.43 17.15 1.54
N ASP A 280 -1.37 17.44 2.45
CA ASP A 280 -1.15 17.37 3.90
C ASP A 280 -0.86 15.95 4.37
N SER A 281 -1.67 14.97 3.93
CA SER A 281 -1.47 13.56 4.29
C SER A 281 -0.18 12.99 3.71
N THR A 282 0.16 13.35 2.47
CA THR A 282 1.42 12.97 1.82
C THR A 282 2.62 13.51 2.62
N SER A 283 2.62 14.80 2.92
CA SER A 283 3.70 15.46 3.68
C SER A 283 3.84 14.86 5.08
N TRP A 284 2.72 14.64 5.78
CA TRP A 284 2.72 14.03 7.10
C TRP A 284 3.30 12.60 7.08
N LEU A 285 2.91 11.80 6.09
CA LEU A 285 3.39 10.41 5.96
C LEU A 285 4.88 10.36 5.69
N ILE A 286 5.37 11.16 4.73
CA ILE A 286 6.81 11.20 4.37
C ILE A 286 7.64 11.67 5.57
N ALA A 287 7.24 12.75 6.26
CA ALA A 287 7.93 13.24 7.45
C ALA A 287 7.94 12.19 8.58
N THR A 288 6.84 11.44 8.75
CA THR A 288 6.76 10.34 9.72
C THR A 288 7.71 9.19 9.34
N MET A 289 7.82 8.83 8.04
CA MET A 289 8.78 7.83 7.56
C MET A 289 10.23 8.29 7.77
N GLU A 290 10.55 9.57 7.60
CA GLU A 290 11.88 10.14 7.85
C GLU A 290 12.28 10.04 9.33
N SER A 291 11.32 10.12 10.24
CA SER A 291 11.53 9.97 11.68
C SER A 291 11.61 8.50 12.16
N SER A 292 11.70 7.52 11.27
CA SER A 292 11.79 6.10 11.63
C SER A 292 12.99 5.79 12.54
N HIS A 293 12.76 5.03 13.60
CA HIS A 293 13.79 4.58 14.55
C HIS A 293 14.38 3.21 14.17
N THR A 294 13.82 2.54 13.18
CA THR A 294 14.21 1.18 12.77
C THR A 294 15.21 1.21 11.62
N GLY A 295 16.00 0.15 11.45
CA GLY A 295 16.79 -0.08 10.24
C GLY A 295 17.93 0.90 9.98
N ARG A 296 18.56 1.48 11.01
CA ARG A 296 19.64 2.47 10.87
C ARG A 296 20.79 2.01 9.96
N GLN A 297 21.09 0.70 9.93
CA GLN A 297 22.16 0.10 9.13
C GLN A 297 21.66 -0.56 7.83
N ARG A 298 20.35 -0.45 7.49
CA ARG A 298 19.81 -0.91 6.22
C ARG A 298 20.06 0.15 5.14
N LEU A 299 19.09 0.47 4.31
CA LEU A 299 19.24 1.52 3.27
C LEU A 299 19.74 2.84 3.86
N ARG A 300 19.21 3.24 5.02
CA ARG A 300 19.63 4.48 5.71
C ARG A 300 21.12 4.53 6.02
N GLY A 301 21.79 3.39 6.19
CA GLY A 301 23.20 3.32 6.56
C GLY A 301 24.18 3.90 5.52
N ALA A 302 23.74 4.06 4.27
CA ALA A 302 24.56 4.66 3.20
C ALA A 302 24.01 5.98 2.66
N VAL A 303 23.03 6.59 3.34
CA VAL A 303 22.48 7.89 2.94
C VAL A 303 23.50 8.99 3.26
N PRO A 304 23.96 9.78 2.27
CA PRO A 304 24.95 10.82 2.52
C PRO A 304 24.39 12.01 3.32
N ALA A 305 25.28 12.80 3.89
CA ALA A 305 24.91 14.04 4.54
C ALA A 305 24.21 15.00 3.55
N GLY A 306 23.17 15.67 4.03
CA GLY A 306 22.36 16.60 3.22
C GLY A 306 21.24 15.91 2.41
N TRP A 307 21.21 14.57 2.31
CA TRP A 307 20.08 13.83 1.74
C TRP A 307 19.07 13.51 2.83
N SER A 308 17.78 13.48 2.49
CA SER A 308 16.74 12.94 3.39
C SER A 308 16.31 11.55 2.96
N PHE A 309 15.87 10.73 3.93
CA PHE A 309 15.40 9.36 3.66
C PHE A 309 14.26 8.98 4.59
N GLY A 310 13.06 8.91 4.04
CA GLY A 310 11.88 8.37 4.69
C GLY A 310 11.68 6.90 4.32
N HIS A 311 11.59 5.99 5.33
CA HIS A 311 11.57 4.56 5.03
C HIS A 311 10.72 3.71 5.97
N LYS A 312 10.46 2.48 5.53
CA LYS A 312 9.81 1.44 6.33
C LYS A 312 10.53 0.11 6.18
N THR A 313 10.92 -0.47 7.31
CA THR A 313 11.54 -1.80 7.37
C THR A 313 10.52 -2.92 7.54
N GLY A 314 10.89 -4.12 7.09
CA GLY A 314 10.19 -5.37 7.36
C GLY A 314 11.17 -6.44 7.84
N THR A 315 10.82 -7.21 8.89
CA THR A 315 11.64 -8.31 9.39
C THR A 315 10.74 -9.48 9.76
N GLY A 316 11.01 -10.62 9.14
CA GLY A 316 10.24 -11.84 9.34
C GLY A 316 10.83 -12.77 10.38
N GLN A 317 10.24 -13.95 10.46
CA GLN A 317 10.67 -14.98 11.40
C GLN A 317 11.88 -15.75 10.86
N ASP A 318 12.71 -16.21 11.80
CA ASP A 318 13.81 -17.11 11.52
C ASP A 318 13.42 -18.57 11.79
N PHE A 319 13.89 -19.47 10.92
CA PHE A 319 13.79 -20.90 11.14
C PHE A 319 14.98 -21.64 10.52
N SER A 320 15.65 -22.49 11.28
CA SER A 320 16.81 -23.29 10.83
C SER A 320 17.90 -22.47 10.13
N GLY A 321 18.24 -21.30 10.68
CA GLY A 321 19.27 -20.42 10.13
C GLY A 321 18.85 -19.60 8.92
N ARG A 322 17.60 -19.72 8.46
CA ARG A 322 17.02 -18.93 7.36
C ARG A 322 16.07 -17.85 7.92
N THR A 323 15.97 -16.75 7.22
CA THR A 323 15.07 -15.63 7.51
C THR A 323 14.06 -15.46 6.38
N ALA A 324 12.75 -15.44 6.70
CA ALA A 324 11.67 -15.17 5.75
C ALA A 324 11.28 -13.69 5.78
N GLY A 325 11.97 -12.89 5.03
CA GLY A 325 11.75 -11.44 4.93
C GLY A 325 12.73 -10.59 5.75
N TYR A 326 13.59 -9.85 5.06
CA TYR A 326 14.44 -8.81 5.62
C TYR A 326 14.48 -7.63 4.64
N ASN A 327 13.62 -6.65 4.86
CA ASN A 327 13.26 -5.66 3.86
C ASN A 327 13.52 -4.24 4.34
N ASP A 328 13.78 -3.35 3.38
CA ASP A 328 13.72 -1.91 3.60
C ASP A 328 13.28 -1.22 2.31
N VAL A 329 12.34 -0.29 2.41
CA VAL A 329 11.79 0.46 1.28
C VAL A 329 11.64 1.92 1.67
N GLY A 330 11.89 2.85 0.73
CA GLY A 330 11.81 4.26 1.11
C GLY A 330 11.95 5.23 -0.04
N ILE A 331 11.89 6.51 0.31
CA ILE A 331 12.02 7.67 -0.55
C ILE A 331 13.31 8.40 -0.17
N LEU A 332 14.26 8.45 -1.09
CA LEU A 332 15.55 9.14 -0.96
C LEU A 332 15.47 10.46 -1.72
N THR A 333 15.73 11.58 -1.05
CA THR A 333 15.68 12.91 -1.66
C THR A 333 17.04 13.59 -1.56
N ALA A 334 17.57 14.02 -2.70
CA ALA A 334 18.84 14.73 -2.82
C ALA A 334 18.71 16.21 -2.39
N PRO A 335 19.82 16.88 -2.07
CA PRO A 335 19.81 18.30 -1.70
C PRO A 335 19.22 19.25 -2.76
N ASN A 336 19.27 18.88 -4.04
CA ASN A 336 18.64 19.62 -5.14
C ASN A 336 17.14 19.36 -5.29
N GLY A 337 16.55 18.51 -4.42
CA GLY A 337 15.14 18.16 -4.43
C GLY A 337 14.77 16.91 -5.25
N LYS A 338 15.67 16.44 -6.14
CA LYS A 338 15.43 15.23 -6.94
C LYS A 338 15.25 14.00 -6.04
N SER A 339 14.26 13.18 -6.33
CA SER A 339 13.86 12.07 -5.45
C SER A 339 13.88 10.73 -6.16
N TYR A 340 14.25 9.72 -5.41
CA TYR A 340 14.29 8.32 -5.83
C TYR A 340 13.50 7.46 -4.84
N THR A 341 12.79 6.46 -5.33
CA THR A 341 12.23 5.43 -4.46
C THR A 341 13.02 4.15 -4.61
N ILE A 342 13.28 3.50 -3.48
CA ILE A 342 14.11 2.30 -3.41
C ILE A 342 13.32 1.22 -2.66
N ALA A 343 13.26 0.02 -3.23
CA ALA A 343 12.72 -1.15 -2.56
C ALA A 343 13.73 -2.30 -2.63
N VAL A 344 14.16 -2.78 -1.47
CA VAL A 344 14.99 -4.01 -1.36
C VAL A 344 14.24 -5.01 -0.50
N LEU A 345 13.81 -6.10 -1.10
CA LEU A 345 13.10 -7.19 -0.46
C LEU A 345 13.99 -8.45 -0.48
N ILE A 346 14.42 -8.92 0.67
CA ILE A 346 15.09 -10.21 0.83
C ILE A 346 14.05 -11.20 1.34
N GLY A 347 13.54 -12.04 0.44
CA GLY A 347 12.44 -12.97 0.73
C GLY A 347 12.88 -14.19 1.53
N ASP A 348 14.10 -14.67 1.29
CA ASP A 348 14.69 -15.85 1.96
C ASP A 348 16.20 -15.78 1.89
N THR A 349 16.89 -15.96 3.00
CA THR A 349 18.34 -16.01 3.04
C THR A 349 18.87 -16.63 4.32
N SER A 350 20.05 -17.25 4.26
CA SER A 350 20.87 -17.62 5.41
C SER A 350 22.02 -16.64 5.69
N ARG A 351 22.17 -15.57 4.85
CA ARG A 351 23.21 -14.56 5.05
C ARG A 351 23.05 -13.85 6.39
N THR A 352 24.16 -13.46 6.98
CA THR A 352 24.21 -12.73 8.25
C THR A 352 23.57 -11.33 8.12
N ILE A 353 23.16 -10.73 9.23
CA ILE A 353 22.61 -9.38 9.26
C ILE A 353 23.55 -8.35 8.61
N PRO A 354 24.88 -8.33 8.90
CA PRO A 354 25.80 -7.41 8.22
C PRO A 354 25.79 -7.59 6.70
N GLN A 355 25.83 -8.80 6.18
CA GLN A 355 25.82 -9.06 4.72
C GLN A 355 24.52 -8.57 4.04
N ARG A 356 23.36 -8.71 4.72
CA ARG A 356 22.09 -8.15 4.23
C ARG A 356 22.13 -6.62 4.22
N GLN A 357 22.76 -6.02 5.22
CA GLN A 357 22.90 -4.55 5.33
C GLN A 357 23.87 -4.00 4.28
N GLU A 358 24.99 -4.69 4.03
CA GLU A 358 25.95 -4.36 2.98
C GLU A 358 25.28 -4.31 1.59
N LEU A 359 24.45 -5.30 1.26
CA LEU A 359 23.64 -5.27 0.03
C LEU A 359 22.80 -4.00 -0.06
N MET A 360 22.02 -3.69 0.99
CA MET A 360 21.14 -2.53 0.99
C MET A 360 21.91 -1.21 0.88
N GLN A 361 23.03 -1.10 1.57
CA GLN A 361 23.89 0.07 1.53
C GLN A 361 24.52 0.25 0.14
N ALA A 362 24.95 -0.83 -0.50
CA ALA A 362 25.47 -0.80 -1.87
C ALA A 362 24.42 -0.31 -2.89
N VAL A 363 23.12 -0.68 -2.71
CA VAL A 363 22.04 -0.15 -3.54
C VAL A 363 21.92 1.37 -3.42
N VAL A 364 21.91 1.92 -2.19
CA VAL A 364 21.85 3.38 -1.98
C VAL A 364 23.09 4.06 -2.57
N ALA A 365 24.28 3.53 -2.30
CA ALA A 365 25.53 4.09 -2.84
C ALA A 365 25.50 4.13 -4.38
N SER A 366 24.95 3.10 -5.04
CA SER A 366 24.78 3.09 -6.49
C SER A 366 23.82 4.16 -6.99
N VAL A 367 22.70 4.39 -6.30
CA VAL A 367 21.75 5.46 -6.65
C VAL A 367 22.43 6.83 -6.53
N VAL A 368 23.15 7.06 -5.43
CA VAL A 368 23.87 8.33 -5.18
C VAL A 368 24.96 8.57 -6.22
N ALA A 369 25.72 7.52 -6.60
CA ALA A 369 26.78 7.61 -7.62
C ALA A 369 26.25 7.90 -9.04
N ASN A 370 24.99 7.60 -9.31
CA ASN A 370 24.30 7.87 -10.58
C ASN A 370 23.31 9.03 -10.51
N HIS A 371 23.38 9.84 -9.45
CA HIS A 371 22.59 11.06 -9.33
C HIS A 371 23.17 12.17 -10.20
N HIS A 372 22.33 12.82 -11.03
CA HIS A 372 22.71 13.92 -11.94
C HIS A 372 21.73 15.08 -11.85
#